data_01d8b8ac9cc9e2166cacbb318a640b84
#
_entry.id   01d8b8ac9cc9e2166cacbb318a640b84
#
_cell.length_a   1.000
_cell.length_b   1.000
_cell.length_c   1.000
_cell.angle_alpha   90.00
_cell.angle_beta   90.00
_cell.angle_gamma   90.00
#
_symmetry.space_group_name_H-M   'P 1'
#
loop_
_entity.id
_entity.type
_entity.pdbx_description
1 polymer ?
#
loop_
_entity_poly.entity_id
_entity_poly.type
_entity_poly.pdbx_seq_one_letter_code
_entity_poly.pdbx_strand_id
1 'polypeptide(L)'
;MDIYPLQIGVGLEEVASFGKFLGGSPTNVAVAAARMGHSAAVVTGVGDDPFGRFVRQEMARLGVDPRYVVTNHDYNTPVTFCEIFPPDDFPLYFYRSPSAPDLNIRPEDIPEAAVREAKIFWMSVTGLSVEPTRSAHHRAMELRGRTPLTILDLDYRPMFWASEELAHAEVERMLGLVDIAVGNKEECRIAVGETEPERAADALLERGVEIAIVKQGPRGTLAKTRDQRVVVPVTPVEVCNGLGAGDSFGGALCHALLEGWDLARAVSFASTAGAIVASRLECSTAMATEQEVLDLVAANPASAPKVEVLS
;
A
#
# COMPACT_ATOMS: atom_id res chain seq x y z
N MET A 1 -3.69 13.90 1.63
CA MET A 1 -2.66 14.21 2.64
C MET A 1 -3.22 13.91 4.02
N ASP A 2 -2.34 13.70 5.00
CA ASP A 2 -2.71 13.24 6.33
C ASP A 2 -2.49 14.32 7.39
N ILE A 3 -3.39 14.37 8.35
CA ILE A 3 -3.35 15.28 9.49
C ILE A 3 -3.34 14.42 10.76
N TYR A 4 -2.18 14.27 11.37
CA TYR A 4 -2.01 13.45 12.57
C TYR A 4 -2.09 14.29 13.84
N PRO A 5 -2.77 13.75 14.88
CA PRO A 5 -2.74 14.38 16.20
C PRO A 5 -1.31 14.34 16.77
N LEU A 6 -0.88 15.42 17.38
CA LEU A 6 0.37 15.44 18.14
C LEU A 6 0.17 14.95 19.59
N GLN A 7 -1.09 14.72 19.97
CA GLN A 7 -1.50 14.11 21.24
C GLN A 7 -2.14 12.76 20.91
N ILE A 8 -1.54 11.69 21.39
CA ILE A 8 -2.02 10.31 21.19
C ILE A 8 -2.78 9.80 22.40
N GLY A 9 -3.69 8.84 22.20
CA GLY A 9 -4.49 8.25 23.26
C GLY A 9 -5.70 9.08 23.70
N VAL A 10 -6.08 10.08 22.87
CA VAL A 10 -7.28 10.91 23.08
C VAL A 10 -8.07 11.02 21.77
N GLY A 11 -9.39 11.23 21.89
CA GLY A 11 -10.25 11.46 20.71
C GLY A 11 -9.96 12.79 20.02
N LEU A 12 -10.32 12.90 18.73
CA LEU A 12 -10.05 14.11 17.93
C LEU A 12 -10.66 15.37 18.52
N GLU A 13 -11.76 15.27 19.26
CA GLU A 13 -12.44 16.38 19.94
C GLU A 13 -11.58 16.99 21.08
N GLU A 14 -10.60 16.25 21.59
CA GLU A 14 -9.70 16.70 22.66
C GLU A 14 -8.32 17.11 22.12
N VAL A 15 -8.03 16.86 20.84
CA VAL A 15 -6.74 17.18 20.23
C VAL A 15 -6.61 18.68 19.98
N ALA A 16 -5.60 19.30 20.58
CA ALA A 16 -5.35 20.75 20.44
C ALA A 16 -4.40 21.10 19.28
N SER A 17 -3.58 20.16 18.82
CA SER A 17 -2.58 20.44 17.77
C SER A 17 -2.36 19.23 16.85
N PHE A 18 -2.12 19.55 15.57
CA PHE A 18 -1.96 18.57 14.51
C PHE A 18 -0.70 18.83 13.68
N GLY A 19 -0.09 17.75 13.21
CA GLY A 19 0.94 17.79 12.17
C GLY A 19 0.36 17.48 10.80
N LYS A 20 0.89 18.14 9.76
CA LYS A 20 0.53 17.92 8.36
C LYS A 20 1.59 17.09 7.66
N PHE A 21 1.20 15.97 7.05
CA PHE A 21 2.09 15.02 6.42
C PHE A 21 1.61 14.62 5.02
N LEU A 22 2.53 14.18 4.18
CA LEU A 22 2.20 13.49 2.95
C LEU A 22 1.61 12.13 3.32
N GLY A 23 0.55 11.72 2.61
CA GLY A 23 -0.10 10.44 2.81
C GLY A 23 -0.75 9.94 1.53
N GLY A 24 -1.54 8.89 1.67
CA GLY A 24 -2.13 8.13 0.58
C GLY A 24 -1.31 6.87 0.27
N SER A 25 -1.96 5.70 0.33
CA SER A 25 -1.28 4.39 0.28
C SER A 25 -0.30 4.26 -0.89
N PRO A 26 -0.67 4.46 -2.18
CA PRO A 26 0.30 4.36 -3.28
C PRO A 26 1.46 5.37 -3.18
N THR A 27 1.21 6.55 -2.62
CA THR A 27 2.26 7.57 -2.41
C THR A 27 3.24 7.12 -1.32
N ASN A 28 2.74 6.55 -0.24
CA ASN A 28 3.56 6.00 0.84
C ASN A 28 4.44 4.85 0.33
N VAL A 29 3.89 3.93 -0.49
CA VAL A 29 4.66 2.86 -1.14
C VAL A 29 5.77 3.43 -2.03
N ALA A 30 5.46 4.45 -2.84
CA ALA A 30 6.44 5.11 -3.71
C ALA A 30 7.55 5.80 -2.90
N VAL A 31 7.21 6.46 -1.78
CA VAL A 31 8.20 7.08 -0.88
C VAL A 31 9.10 6.02 -0.24
N ALA A 32 8.54 4.90 0.21
CA ALA A 32 9.31 3.80 0.79
C ALA A 32 10.32 3.24 -0.23
N ALA A 33 9.91 3.00 -1.47
CA ALA A 33 10.80 2.56 -2.54
C ALA A 33 11.87 3.61 -2.89
N ALA A 34 11.50 4.90 -2.93
CA ALA A 34 12.43 5.99 -3.21
C ALA A 34 13.51 6.13 -2.12
N ARG A 35 13.14 5.97 -0.85
CA ARG A 35 14.10 5.99 0.28
C ARG A 35 15.09 4.83 0.26
N MET A 36 14.76 3.76 -0.45
CA MET A 36 15.64 2.60 -0.68
C MET A 36 16.41 2.70 -2.02
N GLY A 37 16.44 3.89 -2.63
CA GLY A 37 17.30 4.19 -3.79
C GLY A 37 16.67 3.97 -5.16
N HIS A 38 15.36 3.64 -5.25
CA HIS A 38 14.69 3.44 -6.52
C HIS A 38 14.01 4.71 -7.05
N SER A 39 13.94 4.85 -8.35
CA SER A 39 13.10 5.88 -8.98
C SER A 39 11.64 5.49 -8.89
N ALA A 40 10.81 6.39 -8.37
CA ALA A 40 9.38 6.17 -8.19
C ALA A 40 8.56 7.36 -8.67
N ALA A 41 7.37 7.09 -9.19
CA ALA A 41 6.39 8.10 -9.55
C ALA A 41 4.99 7.59 -9.21
N VAL A 42 4.03 8.49 -9.03
CA VAL A 42 2.64 8.14 -8.71
C VAL A 42 1.70 8.84 -9.67
N VAL A 43 0.76 8.08 -10.23
CA VAL A 43 -0.40 8.63 -10.94
C VAL A 43 -1.49 8.88 -9.91
N THR A 44 -1.80 10.14 -9.66
CA THR A 44 -2.81 10.56 -8.68
C THR A 44 -3.33 11.96 -9.01
N GLY A 45 -4.28 12.47 -8.24
CA GLY A 45 -4.84 13.81 -8.40
C GLY A 45 -4.75 14.64 -7.14
N VAL A 46 -4.57 15.95 -7.32
CA VAL A 46 -4.64 16.96 -6.26
C VAL A 46 -5.47 18.16 -6.73
N GLY A 47 -6.01 18.93 -5.78
CA GLY A 47 -6.70 20.19 -6.08
C GLY A 47 -5.74 21.30 -6.48
N ASP A 48 -6.30 22.34 -7.12
CA ASP A 48 -5.58 23.60 -7.35
C ASP A 48 -5.62 24.46 -6.08
N ASP A 49 -4.99 23.97 -5.02
CA ASP A 49 -5.03 24.56 -3.69
C ASP A 49 -3.66 24.48 -2.98
N PRO A 50 -3.48 25.11 -1.80
CA PRO A 50 -2.22 25.06 -1.05
C PRO A 50 -1.80 23.63 -0.67
N PHE A 51 -2.74 22.72 -0.45
CA PHE A 51 -2.46 21.34 -0.08
C PHE A 51 -2.03 20.50 -1.29
N GLY A 52 -2.59 20.77 -2.47
CA GLY A 52 -2.10 20.16 -3.72
C GLY A 52 -0.66 20.57 -4.04
N ARG A 53 -0.33 21.85 -3.82
CA ARG A 53 1.07 22.31 -3.93
C ARG A 53 1.98 21.63 -2.91
N PHE A 54 1.53 21.49 -1.66
CA PHE A 54 2.26 20.79 -0.61
C PHE A 54 2.52 19.33 -1.00
N VAL A 55 1.51 18.59 -1.48
CA VAL A 55 1.66 17.18 -1.88
C VAL A 55 2.76 17.04 -2.96
N ARG A 56 2.74 17.86 -4.00
CA ARG A 56 3.77 17.83 -5.07
C ARG A 56 5.17 18.14 -4.55
N GLN A 57 5.30 19.17 -3.71
CA GLN A 57 6.57 19.59 -3.13
C GLN A 57 7.14 18.51 -2.21
N GLU A 58 6.29 17.91 -1.39
CA GLU A 58 6.71 16.91 -0.43
C GLU A 58 7.05 15.57 -1.12
N MET A 59 6.30 15.17 -2.17
CA MET A 59 6.69 14.04 -3.03
C MET A 59 8.09 14.24 -3.59
N ALA A 60 8.35 15.39 -4.21
CA ALA A 60 9.67 15.70 -4.76
C ALA A 60 10.77 15.70 -3.69
N ARG A 61 10.51 16.27 -2.50
CA ARG A 61 11.43 16.29 -1.37
C ARG A 61 11.78 14.88 -0.88
N LEU A 62 10.82 13.96 -0.93
CA LEU A 62 10.97 12.56 -0.52
C LEU A 62 11.46 11.64 -1.67
N GLY A 63 11.82 12.21 -2.82
CA GLY A 63 12.41 11.46 -3.95
C GLY A 63 11.40 10.83 -4.90
N VAL A 64 10.11 11.14 -4.78
CA VAL A 64 9.07 10.67 -5.69
C VAL A 64 8.80 11.73 -6.77
N ASP A 65 8.82 11.31 -8.04
CA ASP A 65 8.58 12.20 -9.16
C ASP A 65 7.08 12.58 -9.27
N PRO A 66 6.72 13.88 -9.13
CA PRO A 66 5.34 14.32 -9.13
C PRO A 66 4.78 14.58 -10.54
N ARG A 67 5.48 14.25 -11.63
CA ARG A 67 5.10 14.61 -13.02
C ARG A 67 3.75 14.08 -13.45
N TYR A 68 3.28 12.98 -12.87
CA TYR A 68 2.00 12.34 -13.20
C TYR A 68 0.89 12.65 -12.18
N VAL A 69 1.10 13.64 -11.34
CA VAL A 69 0.05 14.13 -10.44
C VAL A 69 -0.83 15.11 -11.22
N VAL A 70 -2.10 14.76 -11.43
CA VAL A 70 -3.07 15.58 -12.16
C VAL A 70 -3.59 16.72 -11.26
N THR A 71 -3.81 17.91 -11.81
CA THR A 71 -4.48 19.00 -11.10
C THR A 71 -5.98 18.97 -11.43
N ASN A 72 -6.82 18.88 -10.42
CA ASN A 72 -8.27 18.99 -10.53
C ASN A 72 -8.71 20.37 -10.05
N HIS A 73 -9.55 21.04 -10.84
CA HIS A 73 -10.05 22.38 -10.53
C HIS A 73 -11.43 22.38 -9.86
N ASP A 74 -12.10 21.23 -9.81
CA ASP A 74 -13.46 21.09 -9.29
C ASP A 74 -13.47 20.63 -7.82
N TYR A 75 -12.42 19.93 -7.38
CA TYR A 75 -12.34 19.35 -6.03
C TYR A 75 -11.06 19.75 -5.32
N ASN A 76 -11.19 19.98 -4.02
CA ASN A 76 -10.04 20.26 -3.15
C ASN A 76 -9.21 19.00 -2.89
N THR A 77 -7.92 19.19 -2.60
CA THR A 77 -7.04 18.11 -2.13
C THR A 77 -7.62 17.47 -0.87
N PRO A 78 -7.86 16.15 -0.86
CA PRO A 78 -8.47 15.48 0.27
C PRO A 78 -7.54 15.45 1.49
N VAL A 79 -8.18 15.48 2.66
CA VAL A 79 -7.50 15.40 3.95
C VAL A 79 -8.01 14.20 4.73
N THR A 80 -7.09 13.46 5.34
CA THR A 80 -7.42 12.34 6.23
C THR A 80 -6.93 12.67 7.62
N PHE A 81 -7.84 12.63 8.60
CA PHE A 81 -7.49 12.64 10.02
C PHE A 81 -7.44 11.22 10.54
N CYS A 82 -6.71 11.01 11.63
CA CYS A 82 -6.74 9.76 12.36
C CYS A 82 -6.77 10.02 13.86
N GLU A 83 -7.30 9.07 14.59
CA GLU A 83 -7.04 8.90 16.00
C GLU A 83 -5.95 7.86 16.21
N ILE A 84 -5.19 7.96 17.27
CA ILE A 84 -4.06 7.07 17.53
C ILE A 84 -4.19 6.52 18.95
N PHE A 85 -4.69 5.28 19.05
CA PHE A 85 -4.82 4.52 20.29
C PHE A 85 -3.97 3.24 20.21
N PRO A 86 -2.66 3.34 20.51
CA PRO A 86 -1.81 2.15 20.48
C PRO A 86 -2.31 1.06 21.45
N PRO A 87 -2.12 -0.23 21.15
CA PRO A 87 -1.26 -0.74 20.07
C PRO A 87 -1.99 -1.07 18.76
N ASP A 88 -3.32 -1.01 18.67
CA ASP A 88 -4.07 -1.65 17.58
C ASP A 88 -5.34 -0.91 17.09
N ASP A 89 -5.63 0.27 17.64
CA ASP A 89 -6.81 1.06 17.24
C ASP A 89 -6.39 2.41 16.63
N PHE A 90 -6.63 2.57 15.33
CA PHE A 90 -6.21 3.74 14.54
C PHE A 90 -7.33 4.17 13.58
N PRO A 91 -8.44 4.72 14.08
CA PRO A 91 -9.56 5.18 13.26
C PRO A 91 -9.15 6.24 12.25
N LEU A 92 -9.69 6.14 11.04
CA LEU A 92 -9.44 7.08 9.93
C LEU A 92 -10.71 7.84 9.57
N TYR A 93 -10.58 9.15 9.39
CA TYR A 93 -11.66 10.05 9.01
C TYR A 93 -11.30 10.76 7.70
N PHE A 94 -11.96 10.37 6.62
CA PHE A 94 -11.67 10.86 5.27
C PHE A 94 -12.54 12.06 4.90
N TYR A 95 -11.93 13.22 4.72
CA TYR A 95 -12.57 14.43 4.23
C TYR A 95 -12.39 14.55 2.72
N ARG A 96 -13.23 13.83 1.96
CA ARG A 96 -13.17 13.72 0.50
C ARG A 96 -14.56 13.68 -0.16
N SER A 97 -15.53 14.37 0.44
CA SER A 97 -16.89 14.47 -0.08
C SER A 97 -17.11 15.85 -0.74
N PRO A 98 -17.89 15.95 -1.84
CA PRO A 98 -18.65 14.87 -2.52
C PRO A 98 -17.77 13.98 -3.39
N SER A 99 -16.55 14.36 -3.72
CA SER A 99 -15.52 13.61 -4.44
C SER A 99 -14.12 14.18 -4.11
N ALA A 100 -13.09 13.58 -4.67
CA ALA A 100 -11.72 14.01 -4.51
C ALA A 100 -10.94 13.89 -5.84
N PRO A 101 -9.88 14.70 -6.05
CA PRO A 101 -9.09 14.72 -7.27
C PRO A 101 -8.58 13.34 -7.71
N ASP A 102 -8.10 12.52 -6.78
CA ASP A 102 -7.59 11.17 -7.05
C ASP A 102 -8.68 10.17 -7.47
N LEU A 103 -9.95 10.43 -7.16
CA LEU A 103 -11.11 9.68 -7.64
C LEU A 103 -11.60 10.16 -9.03
N ASN A 104 -11.00 11.21 -9.56
CA ASN A 104 -11.36 11.81 -10.84
C ASN A 104 -10.26 11.68 -11.90
N ILE A 105 -9.34 10.75 -11.72
CA ILE A 105 -8.36 10.36 -12.73
C ILE A 105 -9.11 9.65 -13.86
N ARG A 106 -8.84 10.06 -15.11
CA ARG A 106 -9.49 9.54 -16.31
C ARG A 106 -8.55 8.62 -17.10
N PRO A 107 -9.07 7.78 -17.98
CA PRO A 107 -8.23 6.93 -18.86
C PRO A 107 -7.18 7.70 -19.65
N GLU A 108 -7.50 8.92 -20.10
CA GLU A 108 -6.58 9.80 -20.82
C GLU A 108 -5.45 10.39 -19.97
N ASP A 109 -5.59 10.40 -18.64
CA ASP A 109 -4.56 10.87 -17.71
C ASP A 109 -3.47 9.81 -17.46
N ILE A 110 -3.70 8.56 -17.90
CA ILE A 110 -2.77 7.46 -17.67
C ILE A 110 -1.55 7.62 -18.59
N PRO A 111 -0.34 7.72 -18.01
CA PRO A 111 0.90 7.90 -18.78
C PRO A 111 1.33 6.58 -19.42
N GLU A 112 0.85 6.30 -20.65
CA GLU A 112 1.00 5.00 -21.32
C GLU A 112 2.45 4.47 -21.32
N ALA A 113 3.42 5.30 -21.70
CA ALA A 113 4.83 4.89 -21.73
C ALA A 113 5.32 4.48 -20.34
N ALA A 114 5.04 5.28 -19.30
CA ALA A 114 5.47 4.98 -17.94
C ALA A 114 4.85 3.68 -17.40
N VAL A 115 3.55 3.44 -17.69
CA VAL A 115 2.88 2.21 -17.27
C VAL A 115 3.48 0.98 -17.95
N ARG A 116 3.80 1.07 -19.26
CA ARG A 116 4.40 -0.04 -20.02
C ARG A 116 5.84 -0.34 -19.61
N GLU A 117 6.63 0.69 -19.32
CA GLU A 117 8.07 0.61 -19.11
C GLU A 117 8.48 0.44 -17.64
N ALA A 118 7.58 0.71 -16.69
CA ALA A 118 7.85 0.54 -15.28
C ALA A 118 8.28 -0.91 -14.98
N LYS A 119 9.38 -1.09 -14.24
CA LYS A 119 9.82 -2.43 -13.80
C LYS A 119 8.80 -3.05 -12.85
N ILE A 120 8.22 -2.24 -11.97
CA ILE A 120 7.11 -2.63 -11.11
C ILE A 120 5.96 -1.64 -11.33
N PHE A 121 4.76 -2.17 -11.52
CA PHE A 121 3.51 -1.41 -11.50
C PHE A 121 2.69 -1.82 -10.29
N TRP A 122 2.53 -0.90 -9.34
CA TRP A 122 1.76 -1.08 -8.11
C TRP A 122 0.38 -0.43 -8.25
N MET A 123 -0.66 -1.17 -7.97
CA MET A 123 -2.04 -0.69 -8.02
C MET A 123 -2.76 -1.03 -6.72
N SER A 124 -3.60 -0.10 -6.21
CA SER A 124 -4.45 -0.29 -5.04
C SER A 124 -5.90 -0.51 -5.45
N VAL A 125 -6.56 -1.46 -4.82
CA VAL A 125 -7.99 -1.78 -5.02
C VAL A 125 -8.89 -0.58 -4.75
N THR A 126 -8.52 0.30 -3.83
CA THR A 126 -9.28 1.54 -3.57
C THR A 126 -9.50 2.37 -4.84
N GLY A 127 -8.57 2.38 -5.78
CA GLY A 127 -8.71 3.09 -7.07
C GLY A 127 -9.79 2.54 -8.00
N LEU A 128 -10.26 1.32 -7.76
CA LEU A 128 -11.36 0.69 -8.52
C LEU A 128 -12.75 1.03 -7.97
N SER A 129 -12.84 1.79 -6.87
CA SER A 129 -14.10 1.96 -6.13
C SER A 129 -15.17 2.77 -6.86
N VAL A 130 -14.78 3.79 -7.63
CA VAL A 130 -15.73 4.70 -8.31
C VAL A 130 -15.24 5.10 -9.71
N GLU A 131 -16.16 5.58 -10.55
CA GLU A 131 -15.83 6.23 -11.82
C GLU A 131 -15.45 7.71 -11.61
N PRO A 132 -14.58 8.28 -12.46
CA PRO A 132 -13.91 7.68 -13.63
C PRO A 132 -12.62 6.91 -13.30
N THR A 133 -12.14 6.96 -12.04
CA THR A 133 -10.84 6.35 -11.69
C THR A 133 -10.82 4.83 -11.88
N ARG A 134 -11.96 4.14 -11.74
CA ARG A 134 -12.10 2.71 -12.09
C ARG A 134 -11.72 2.45 -13.54
N SER A 135 -12.32 3.21 -14.47
CA SER A 135 -12.00 3.11 -15.90
C SER A 135 -10.53 3.42 -16.19
N ALA A 136 -9.93 4.37 -15.46
CA ALA A 136 -8.51 4.67 -15.57
C ALA A 136 -7.62 3.49 -15.13
N HIS A 137 -7.98 2.80 -14.04
CA HIS A 137 -7.27 1.60 -13.58
C HIS A 137 -7.40 0.45 -14.59
N HIS A 138 -8.59 0.22 -15.16
CA HIS A 138 -8.75 -0.76 -16.23
C HIS A 138 -7.87 -0.41 -17.44
N ARG A 139 -7.84 0.87 -17.85
CA ARG A 139 -6.97 1.32 -18.94
C ARG A 139 -5.49 1.10 -18.62
N ALA A 140 -5.06 1.38 -17.41
CA ALA A 140 -3.68 1.13 -17.00
C ALA A 140 -3.33 -0.38 -17.09
N MET A 141 -4.23 -1.27 -16.68
CA MET A 141 -4.03 -2.72 -16.77
C MET A 141 -4.04 -3.22 -18.22
N GLU A 142 -4.89 -2.67 -19.09
CA GLU A 142 -4.85 -2.96 -20.54
C GLU A 142 -3.49 -2.58 -21.15
N LEU A 143 -2.99 -1.40 -20.81
CA LEU A 143 -1.69 -0.92 -21.27
C LEU A 143 -0.53 -1.77 -20.75
N ARG A 144 -0.61 -2.18 -19.48
CA ARG A 144 0.40 -3.02 -18.83
C ARG A 144 0.44 -4.41 -19.40
N GLY A 145 -0.73 -4.99 -19.68
CA GLY A 145 -0.86 -6.39 -20.10
C GLY A 145 -0.29 -7.32 -19.03
N ARG A 146 0.34 -8.40 -19.46
CA ARG A 146 1.04 -9.36 -18.56
C ARG A 146 2.52 -9.03 -18.38
N THR A 147 2.88 -7.75 -18.37
CA THR A 147 4.27 -7.34 -18.14
C THR A 147 4.62 -7.46 -16.66
N PRO A 148 5.58 -8.29 -16.26
CA PRO A 148 6.02 -8.41 -14.87
C PRO A 148 6.84 -7.14 -14.48
N LEU A 149 6.84 -6.73 -13.22
CA LEU A 149 6.02 -7.21 -12.12
C LEU A 149 4.83 -6.28 -11.95
N THR A 150 3.64 -6.83 -11.86
CA THR A 150 2.42 -6.08 -11.57
C THR A 150 1.86 -6.54 -10.23
N ILE A 151 1.69 -5.61 -9.30
CA ILE A 151 1.30 -5.88 -7.90
C ILE A 151 -0.05 -5.24 -7.61
N LEU A 152 -0.98 -6.02 -7.10
CA LEU A 152 -2.27 -5.56 -6.59
C LEU A 152 -2.25 -5.54 -5.05
N ASP A 153 -2.35 -4.34 -4.50
CA ASP A 153 -2.64 -4.15 -3.08
C ASP A 153 -4.16 -4.23 -2.87
N LEU A 154 -4.58 -5.19 -2.09
CA LEU A 154 -5.99 -5.46 -1.81
C LEU A 154 -6.63 -4.42 -0.88
N ASP A 155 -5.98 -3.34 -0.56
CA ASP A 155 -6.36 -2.23 0.31
C ASP A 155 -7.84 -1.84 0.17
N TYR A 156 -8.72 -2.64 0.77
CA TYR A 156 -10.16 -2.44 0.78
C TYR A 156 -10.56 -1.46 1.88
N ARG A 157 -11.33 -0.45 1.50
CA ARG A 157 -11.89 0.55 2.41
C ARG A 157 -13.41 0.61 2.21
N PRO A 158 -14.22 0.02 3.11
CA PRO A 158 -15.66 -0.13 2.90
C PRO A 158 -16.39 1.19 2.59
N MET A 159 -15.94 2.32 3.18
CA MET A 159 -16.55 3.63 2.98
C MET A 159 -16.41 4.18 1.54
N PHE A 160 -15.57 3.60 0.70
CA PHE A 160 -15.37 4.05 -0.69
C PHE A 160 -16.18 3.22 -1.69
N TRP A 161 -16.77 2.11 -1.27
CA TRP A 161 -17.48 1.19 -2.13
C TRP A 161 -18.99 1.29 -1.97
N ALA A 162 -19.70 1.15 -3.08
CA ALA A 162 -21.16 1.07 -3.05
C ALA A 162 -21.66 -0.23 -2.41
N SER A 163 -20.90 -1.33 -2.56
CA SER A 163 -21.15 -2.61 -1.90
C SER A 163 -19.91 -3.52 -1.91
N GLU A 164 -19.90 -4.55 -1.05
CA GLU A 164 -18.83 -5.57 -1.04
C GLU A 164 -18.84 -6.42 -2.32
N GLU A 165 -20.03 -6.69 -2.88
CA GLU A 165 -20.17 -7.46 -4.12
C GLU A 165 -19.51 -6.73 -5.30
N LEU A 166 -19.64 -5.39 -5.35
CA LEU A 166 -18.94 -4.60 -6.38
C LEU A 166 -17.42 -4.64 -6.18
N ALA A 167 -16.96 -4.51 -4.94
CA ALA A 167 -15.55 -4.61 -4.62
C ALA A 167 -14.98 -5.98 -5.02
N HIS A 168 -15.66 -7.06 -4.64
CA HIS A 168 -15.30 -8.42 -5.02
C HIS A 168 -15.22 -8.59 -6.54
N ALA A 169 -16.25 -8.14 -7.28
CA ALA A 169 -16.30 -8.27 -8.74
C ALA A 169 -15.14 -7.53 -9.44
N GLU A 170 -14.81 -6.33 -8.97
CA GLU A 170 -13.70 -5.56 -9.55
C GLU A 170 -12.34 -6.17 -9.21
N VAL A 171 -12.14 -6.68 -8.00
CA VAL A 171 -10.91 -7.38 -7.61
C VAL A 171 -10.74 -8.68 -8.42
N GLU A 172 -11.80 -9.49 -8.55
CA GLU A 172 -11.78 -10.73 -9.33
C GLU A 172 -11.33 -10.49 -10.78
N ARG A 173 -11.75 -9.38 -11.40
CA ARG A 173 -11.33 -8.99 -12.75
C ARG A 173 -9.84 -8.66 -12.83
N MET A 174 -9.22 -8.18 -11.74
CA MET A 174 -7.81 -7.79 -11.71
C MET A 174 -6.88 -8.98 -11.43
N LEU A 175 -7.31 -9.95 -10.60
CA LEU A 175 -6.44 -11.03 -10.12
C LEU A 175 -5.78 -11.83 -11.26
N GLY A 176 -6.49 -12.09 -12.36
CA GLY A 176 -5.93 -12.77 -13.53
C GLY A 176 -4.90 -11.94 -14.35
N LEU A 177 -4.70 -10.66 -14.01
CA LEU A 177 -3.84 -9.73 -14.74
C LEU A 177 -2.59 -9.32 -13.94
N VAL A 178 -2.50 -9.71 -12.68
CA VAL A 178 -1.41 -9.33 -11.78
C VAL A 178 -0.53 -10.52 -11.41
N ASP A 179 0.74 -10.26 -11.08
CA ASP A 179 1.70 -11.29 -10.69
C ASP A 179 1.67 -11.51 -9.17
N ILE A 180 1.46 -10.46 -8.41
CA ILE A 180 1.49 -10.48 -6.94
C ILE A 180 0.22 -9.83 -6.39
N ALA A 181 -0.41 -10.47 -5.41
CA ALA A 181 -1.48 -9.89 -4.61
C ALA A 181 -1.06 -9.81 -3.14
N VAL A 182 -1.25 -8.63 -2.53
CA VAL A 182 -0.88 -8.35 -1.14
C VAL A 182 -2.10 -7.85 -0.40
N GLY A 183 -2.45 -8.47 0.72
CA GLY A 183 -3.56 -8.01 1.55
C GLY A 183 -3.51 -8.52 2.97
N ASN A 184 -4.38 -7.99 3.81
CA ASN A 184 -4.67 -8.55 5.12
C ASN A 184 -5.83 -9.57 5.01
N LYS A 185 -6.22 -10.17 6.14
CA LYS A 185 -7.26 -11.21 6.17
C LYS A 185 -8.63 -10.71 5.70
N GLU A 186 -9.01 -9.49 6.07
CA GLU A 186 -10.29 -8.91 5.68
C GLU A 186 -10.28 -8.52 4.19
N GLU A 187 -9.19 -7.97 3.71
CA GLU A 187 -8.98 -7.68 2.30
C GLU A 187 -9.03 -8.96 1.45
N CYS A 188 -8.46 -10.06 1.94
CA CYS A 188 -8.58 -11.37 1.28
C CYS A 188 -10.01 -11.90 1.31
N ARG A 189 -10.78 -11.67 2.39
CA ARG A 189 -12.21 -12.03 2.44
C ARG A 189 -12.98 -11.36 1.32
N ILE A 190 -12.76 -10.08 1.11
CA ILE A 190 -13.40 -9.35 0.00
C ILE A 190 -12.90 -9.86 -1.36
N ALA A 191 -11.60 -10.09 -1.50
CA ALA A 191 -11.00 -10.48 -2.78
C ALA A 191 -11.42 -11.88 -3.23
N VAL A 192 -11.41 -12.88 -2.33
CA VAL A 192 -11.55 -14.30 -2.68
C VAL A 192 -12.51 -15.08 -1.77
N GLY A 193 -13.18 -14.43 -0.82
CA GLY A 193 -14.15 -15.06 0.09
C GLY A 193 -13.54 -15.82 1.27
N GLU A 194 -12.20 -15.76 1.46
CA GLU A 194 -11.48 -16.54 2.47
C GLU A 194 -10.75 -15.65 3.49
N THR A 195 -10.89 -16.01 4.78
CA THR A 195 -10.21 -15.31 5.89
C THR A 195 -9.08 -16.13 6.51
N GLU A 196 -9.08 -17.44 6.29
CA GLU A 196 -8.00 -18.31 6.74
C GLU A 196 -6.80 -18.11 5.79
N PRO A 197 -5.60 -17.76 6.30
CA PRO A 197 -4.50 -17.30 5.46
C PRO A 197 -4.05 -18.29 4.37
N GLU A 198 -3.99 -19.58 4.71
CA GLU A 198 -3.58 -20.59 3.72
C GLU A 198 -4.60 -20.73 2.60
N ARG A 199 -5.90 -20.83 2.94
CA ARG A 199 -6.98 -20.91 1.95
C ARG A 199 -7.08 -19.64 1.13
N ALA A 200 -6.88 -18.47 1.75
CA ALA A 200 -6.87 -17.20 1.04
C ALA A 200 -5.71 -17.14 0.02
N ALA A 201 -4.52 -17.56 0.43
CA ALA A 201 -3.38 -17.62 -0.47
C ALA A 201 -3.63 -18.60 -1.63
N ASP A 202 -4.16 -19.80 -1.35
CA ASP A 202 -4.50 -20.79 -2.38
C ASP A 202 -5.54 -20.23 -3.37
N ALA A 203 -6.59 -19.61 -2.86
CA ALA A 203 -7.63 -19.00 -3.69
C ALA A 203 -7.12 -17.86 -4.59
N LEU A 204 -6.12 -17.08 -4.13
CA LEU A 204 -5.44 -16.08 -4.95
C LEU A 204 -4.60 -16.73 -6.07
N LEU A 205 -3.83 -17.77 -5.73
CA LEU A 205 -3.02 -18.52 -6.70
C LEU A 205 -3.87 -19.23 -7.77
N GLU A 206 -5.04 -19.78 -7.39
CA GLU A 206 -6.01 -20.36 -8.31
C GLU A 206 -6.53 -19.36 -9.36
N ARG A 207 -6.59 -18.07 -9.03
CA ARG A 207 -7.00 -16.98 -9.91
C ARG A 207 -5.91 -16.45 -10.81
N GLY A 208 -4.72 -17.05 -10.77
CA GLY A 208 -3.61 -16.75 -11.67
C GLY A 208 -2.55 -15.81 -11.11
N VAL A 209 -2.63 -15.45 -9.84
CA VAL A 209 -1.56 -14.75 -9.10
C VAL A 209 -0.38 -15.73 -8.94
N GLU A 210 0.85 -15.24 -9.09
CA GLU A 210 2.07 -16.06 -8.92
C GLU A 210 2.56 -16.06 -7.47
N ILE A 211 2.40 -14.94 -6.76
CA ILE A 211 2.78 -14.78 -5.37
C ILE A 211 1.60 -14.18 -4.60
N ALA A 212 1.05 -14.92 -3.66
CA ALA A 212 0.03 -14.46 -2.74
C ALA A 212 0.66 -14.10 -1.38
N ILE A 213 0.43 -12.88 -0.89
CA ILE A 213 0.96 -12.40 0.39
C ILE A 213 -0.20 -12.01 1.31
N VAL A 214 -0.32 -12.70 2.44
CA VAL A 214 -1.38 -12.48 3.43
C VAL A 214 -0.78 -11.97 4.74
N LYS A 215 -1.01 -10.69 5.01
CA LYS A 215 -0.60 -10.03 6.26
C LYS A 215 -1.55 -10.43 7.39
N GLN A 216 -1.02 -10.77 8.56
CA GLN A 216 -1.80 -11.29 9.68
C GLN A 216 -1.64 -10.47 10.97
N GLY A 217 -1.16 -9.23 10.85
CA GLY A 217 -0.87 -8.36 11.99
C GLY A 217 0.13 -9.01 12.97
N PRO A 218 -0.20 -9.14 14.26
CA PRO A 218 0.72 -9.70 15.27
C PRO A 218 1.16 -11.14 14.99
N ARG A 219 0.48 -11.86 14.08
CA ARG A 219 0.85 -13.24 13.71
C ARG A 219 1.84 -13.30 12.54
N GLY A 220 2.31 -12.17 12.04
CA GLY A 220 3.30 -12.09 10.97
C GLY A 220 2.69 -12.13 9.57
N THR A 221 3.42 -12.67 8.61
CA THR A 221 3.04 -12.68 7.18
C THR A 221 3.21 -14.06 6.60
N LEU A 222 2.22 -14.50 5.83
CA LEU A 222 2.31 -15.67 4.95
C LEU A 222 2.56 -15.17 3.52
N ALA A 223 3.53 -15.75 2.84
CA ALA A 223 3.70 -15.63 1.40
C ALA A 223 3.71 -17.02 0.77
N LYS A 224 3.01 -17.18 -0.35
CA LYS A 224 2.87 -18.48 -1.00
C LYS A 224 2.98 -18.36 -2.51
N THR A 225 3.68 -19.33 -3.11
CA THR A 225 3.67 -19.62 -4.54
C THR A 225 3.13 -21.05 -4.72
N ARG A 226 3.13 -21.57 -5.94
CA ARG A 226 2.69 -22.95 -6.20
C ARG A 226 3.64 -24.01 -5.61
N ASP A 227 4.91 -23.66 -5.45
CA ASP A 227 5.99 -24.56 -5.05
C ASP A 227 6.66 -24.17 -3.72
N GLN A 228 6.28 -23.05 -3.13
CA GLN A 228 6.91 -22.55 -1.92
C GLN A 228 5.91 -21.88 -0.97
N ARG A 229 6.11 -22.11 0.32
CA ARG A 229 5.41 -21.47 1.43
C ARG A 229 6.42 -20.81 2.36
N VAL A 230 6.21 -19.53 2.64
CA VAL A 230 7.07 -18.73 3.52
C VAL A 230 6.22 -18.13 4.64
N VAL A 231 6.59 -18.38 5.87
CA VAL A 231 5.99 -17.74 7.05
C VAL A 231 7.02 -16.87 7.73
N VAL A 232 6.74 -15.60 7.83
CA VAL A 232 7.59 -14.62 8.52
C VAL A 232 6.91 -14.22 9.82
N PRO A 233 7.50 -14.56 10.99
CA PRO A 233 7.02 -14.08 12.28
C PRO A 233 7.09 -12.56 12.36
N VAL A 234 6.27 -11.95 13.21
CA VAL A 234 6.33 -10.50 13.42
C VAL A 234 7.69 -10.09 14.03
N THR A 235 8.25 -9.00 13.53
CA THR A 235 9.39 -8.35 14.17
C THR A 235 8.87 -7.52 15.35
N PRO A 236 9.28 -7.80 16.60
CA PRO A 236 8.75 -7.13 17.76
C PRO A 236 9.22 -5.67 17.83
N VAL A 237 8.27 -4.77 17.97
CA VAL A 237 8.49 -3.33 18.19
C VAL A 237 7.46 -2.79 19.17
N GLU A 238 7.75 -1.66 19.81
CA GLU A 238 6.75 -0.89 20.52
C GLU A 238 5.91 -0.11 19.50
N VAL A 239 4.63 -0.43 19.40
CA VAL A 239 3.74 0.18 18.40
C VAL A 239 3.34 1.58 18.87
N CYS A 240 3.62 2.57 18.04
CA CYS A 240 3.16 3.95 18.18
C CYS A 240 1.94 4.21 17.30
N ASN A 241 2.04 3.91 16.00
CA ASN A 241 0.98 4.11 15.01
C ASN A 241 1.05 3.03 13.94
N GLY A 242 0.04 2.19 13.83
CA GLY A 242 -0.01 1.11 12.82
C GLY A 242 -0.28 1.57 11.40
N LEU A 243 -0.67 2.84 11.20
CA LEU A 243 -0.93 3.40 9.86
C LEU A 243 0.35 3.48 9.03
N GLY A 244 0.27 3.12 7.74
CA GLY A 244 1.40 3.12 6.84
C GLY A 244 2.35 1.91 6.95
N ALA A 245 2.17 1.03 7.93
CA ALA A 245 2.97 -0.20 8.03
C ALA A 245 2.80 -1.10 6.80
N GLY A 246 1.58 -1.21 6.26
CA GLY A 246 1.29 -1.91 5.00
C GLY A 246 1.98 -1.26 3.80
N ASP A 247 1.99 0.05 3.75
CA ASP A 247 2.62 0.82 2.65
C ASP A 247 4.15 0.69 2.70
N SER A 248 4.74 0.73 3.90
CA SER A 248 6.16 0.47 4.11
C SER A 248 6.54 -0.94 3.69
N PHE A 249 5.73 -1.93 4.05
CA PHE A 249 5.86 -3.29 3.54
C PHE A 249 5.87 -3.31 2.01
N GLY A 250 4.91 -2.63 1.36
CA GLY A 250 4.78 -2.58 -0.09
C GLY A 250 6.02 -2.00 -0.77
N GLY A 251 6.51 -0.85 -0.31
CA GLY A 251 7.71 -0.22 -0.88
C GLY A 251 8.98 -1.03 -0.66
N ALA A 252 9.14 -1.66 0.52
CA ALA A 252 10.25 -2.55 0.81
C ALA A 252 10.18 -3.86 0.01
N LEU A 253 8.99 -4.38 -0.25
CA LEU A 253 8.79 -5.51 -1.16
C LEU A 253 9.23 -5.14 -2.59
N CYS A 254 8.82 -3.96 -3.08
CA CYS A 254 9.25 -3.47 -4.38
C CYS A 254 10.78 -3.37 -4.48
N HIS A 255 11.46 -2.84 -3.44
CA HIS A 255 12.92 -2.80 -3.37
C HIS A 255 13.51 -4.21 -3.49
N ALA A 256 13.09 -5.14 -2.64
CA ALA A 256 13.63 -6.50 -2.61
C ALA A 256 13.45 -7.24 -3.96
N LEU A 257 12.30 -7.05 -4.61
CA LEU A 257 12.02 -7.63 -5.93
C LEU A 257 12.92 -7.03 -7.02
N LEU A 258 13.18 -5.73 -6.97
CA LEU A 258 14.08 -5.03 -7.91
C LEU A 258 15.53 -5.46 -7.73
N GLU A 259 15.95 -5.79 -6.49
CA GLU A 259 17.26 -6.33 -6.18
C GLU A 259 17.37 -7.85 -6.47
N GLY A 260 16.28 -8.49 -6.92
CA GLY A 260 16.28 -9.91 -7.28
C GLY A 260 16.41 -10.86 -6.09
N TRP A 261 15.98 -10.45 -4.90
CA TRP A 261 16.07 -11.29 -3.70
C TRP A 261 15.04 -12.44 -3.77
N ASP A 262 15.37 -13.55 -3.12
CA ASP A 262 14.41 -14.65 -2.95
C ASP A 262 13.20 -14.23 -2.12
N LEU A 263 12.11 -14.98 -2.26
CA LEU A 263 10.83 -14.66 -1.62
C LEU A 263 10.94 -14.56 -0.09
N ALA A 264 11.69 -15.46 0.55
CA ALA A 264 11.81 -15.48 1.99
C ALA A 264 12.51 -14.22 2.53
N ARG A 265 13.62 -13.85 1.88
CA ARG A 265 14.35 -12.60 2.20
C ARG A 265 13.51 -11.38 1.92
N ALA A 266 12.83 -11.33 0.77
CA ALA A 266 11.99 -10.21 0.36
C ALA A 266 10.85 -9.96 1.36
N VAL A 267 10.12 -10.99 1.74
CA VAL A 267 8.98 -10.87 2.67
C VAL A 267 9.45 -10.57 4.10
N SER A 268 10.58 -11.14 4.53
CA SER A 268 11.16 -10.83 5.84
C SER A 268 11.58 -9.37 5.95
N PHE A 269 12.27 -8.86 4.94
CA PHE A 269 12.67 -7.46 4.85
C PHE A 269 11.45 -6.53 4.84
N ALA A 270 10.46 -6.82 3.99
CA ALA A 270 9.24 -6.04 3.89
C ALA A 270 8.45 -6.01 5.22
N SER A 271 8.33 -7.16 5.89
CA SER A 271 7.65 -7.26 7.21
C SER A 271 8.37 -6.42 8.27
N THR A 272 9.69 -6.43 8.26
CA THR A 272 10.50 -5.63 9.20
C THR A 272 10.38 -4.13 8.90
N ALA A 273 10.34 -3.72 7.62
CA ALA A 273 10.10 -2.33 7.25
C ALA A 273 8.74 -1.83 7.75
N GLY A 274 7.70 -2.66 7.65
CA GLY A 274 6.38 -2.36 8.22
C GLY A 274 6.43 -2.19 9.75
N ALA A 275 7.17 -3.04 10.46
CA ALA A 275 7.35 -2.93 11.91
C ALA A 275 8.06 -1.63 12.32
N ILE A 276 9.07 -1.19 11.57
CA ILE A 276 9.75 0.09 11.81
C ILE A 276 8.76 1.26 11.72
N VAL A 277 7.93 1.31 10.68
CA VAL A 277 6.94 2.40 10.53
C VAL A 277 5.89 2.33 11.64
N ALA A 278 5.45 1.14 12.03
CA ALA A 278 4.51 0.98 13.13
C ALA A 278 5.04 1.51 14.49
N SER A 279 6.36 1.61 14.66
CA SER A 279 6.99 2.20 15.85
C SER A 279 7.11 3.73 15.79
N ARG A 280 6.64 4.37 14.70
CA ARG A 280 6.77 5.82 14.45
C ARG A 280 5.38 6.46 14.36
N LEU A 281 5.33 7.78 14.52
CA LEU A 281 4.05 8.49 14.45
C LEU A 281 3.55 8.68 13.02
N GLU A 282 4.44 8.96 12.10
CA GLU A 282 4.14 9.41 10.73
C GLU A 282 4.19 8.25 9.73
N CYS A 283 3.61 8.44 8.52
CA CYS A 283 3.71 7.47 7.43
C CYS A 283 4.86 7.81 6.48
N SER A 284 4.64 8.66 5.47
CA SER A 284 5.61 8.91 4.39
C SER A 284 6.98 9.36 4.89
N THR A 285 7.01 10.31 5.84
CA THR A 285 8.27 10.84 6.40
C THR A 285 8.99 9.85 7.31
N ALA A 286 8.26 8.84 7.80
CA ALA A 286 8.75 7.80 8.69
C ALA A 286 9.19 6.50 7.99
N MET A 287 9.05 6.41 6.65
CA MET A 287 9.47 5.24 5.89
C MET A 287 10.93 4.89 6.19
N ALA A 288 11.21 3.58 6.35
CA ALA A 288 12.53 3.08 6.70
C ALA A 288 13.51 3.20 5.53
N THR A 289 14.79 3.35 5.84
CA THR A 289 15.89 3.13 4.90
C THR A 289 16.27 1.65 4.86
N GLU A 290 16.94 1.21 3.79
CA GLU A 290 17.42 -0.17 3.67
C GLU A 290 18.27 -0.57 4.88
N GLN A 291 19.19 0.30 5.31
CA GLN A 291 20.08 0.01 6.43
C GLN A 291 19.36 -0.17 7.76
N GLU A 292 18.35 0.67 8.05
CA GLU A 292 17.53 0.52 9.25
C GLU A 292 16.81 -0.83 9.27
N VAL A 293 16.31 -1.29 8.11
CA VAL A 293 15.63 -2.59 8.01
C VAL A 293 16.62 -3.73 8.20
N LEU A 294 17.79 -3.68 7.55
CA LEU A 294 18.82 -4.72 7.68
C LEU A 294 19.33 -4.82 9.12
N ASP A 295 19.54 -3.69 9.79
CA ASP A 295 19.97 -3.67 11.20
C ASP A 295 18.93 -4.30 12.12
N LEU A 296 17.65 -4.01 11.91
CA LEU A 296 16.57 -4.57 12.72
C LEU A 296 16.36 -6.08 12.43
N VAL A 297 16.50 -6.52 11.19
CA VAL A 297 16.48 -7.95 10.83
C VAL A 297 17.61 -8.68 11.55
N ALA A 298 18.83 -8.13 11.52
CA ALA A 298 19.99 -8.73 12.18
C ALA A 298 19.84 -8.80 13.71
N ALA A 299 19.19 -7.79 14.30
CA ALA A 299 18.92 -7.74 15.74
C ALA A 299 17.83 -8.72 16.20
N ASN A 300 17.00 -9.25 15.29
CA ASN A 300 15.85 -10.10 15.60
C ASN A 300 15.90 -11.47 14.90
N PRO A 301 16.90 -12.33 15.16
CA PRO A 301 17.03 -13.63 14.48
C PRO A 301 15.83 -14.56 14.75
N ALA A 302 15.08 -14.35 15.82
CA ALA A 302 13.86 -15.12 16.12
C ALA A 302 12.71 -14.85 15.11
N SER A 303 12.76 -13.71 14.40
CA SER A 303 11.81 -13.35 13.33
C SER A 303 12.25 -13.86 11.94
N ALA A 304 13.26 -14.73 11.88
CA ALA A 304 13.70 -15.33 10.63
C ALA A 304 12.57 -16.08 9.90
N PRO A 305 12.50 -16.01 8.57
CA PRO A 305 11.48 -16.68 7.79
C PRO A 305 11.57 -18.21 7.90
N LYS A 306 10.42 -18.86 7.93
CA LYS A 306 10.31 -20.32 7.83
C LYS A 306 9.87 -20.68 6.42
N VAL A 307 10.66 -21.46 5.73
CA VAL A 307 10.44 -21.84 4.33
C VAL A 307 10.08 -23.30 4.24
N GLU A 308 9.06 -23.61 3.46
CA GLU A 308 8.63 -24.97 3.13
C GLU A 308 8.48 -25.07 1.61
N VAL A 309 9.07 -26.11 1.03
CA VAL A 309 8.89 -26.45 -0.39
C VAL A 309 7.64 -27.30 -0.49
N LEU A 310 6.74 -26.89 -1.36
CA LEU A 310 5.50 -27.61 -1.64
C LEU A 310 5.72 -28.59 -2.80
N SER A 311 5.09 -29.75 -2.72
CA SER A 311 5.23 -30.83 -3.72
C SER A 311 4.04 -30.87 -4.67
#